data_10a05c34b982fe8047d7f6d99a71bf39
#
_entry.id   10a05c34b982fe8047d7f6d99a71bf39
#
_cell.length_a   1.000
_cell.length_b   1.000
_cell.length_c   1.000
_cell.angle_alpha   90.00
_cell.angle_beta   90.00
_cell.angle_gamma   90.00
#
_symmetry.space_group_name_H-M   'P 1'
#
loop_
_entity.id
_entity.type
_entity.pdbx_description
1 polymer ?
#
loop_
_entity_poly.entity_id
_entity_poly.type
_entity_poly.pdbx_seq_one_letter_code
_entity_poly.pdbx_strand_id
1 'polypeptide(L)'
;MVYINCDMGESFGIYSTGDDEKIMPLIDIANVACGFHASDPNHIDKTVGLAKKYNVKVGAHPSLPDLQGFGRREMKMSSSDLTNTIIYQVGALKGFLDKHELKLNHIKPHGALYGMAYRDENVARAIADAVAVFNVSIFGAANTTHEKIYKYERGLNFVSEFYADLDYDKNGNLLISKGKNEAYDSDLAAERSLRAYKENKVANTGGTDTVVGCDTICVHSDTPNAVEIIKNIKNIFQEIK
;
A
#
# COMPACT_ATOMS: atom_id res chain seq x y z
N MET A 1 -7.08 17.71 3.61
CA MET A 1 -7.18 16.53 4.51
C MET A 1 -6.42 15.41 3.85
N VAL A 2 -5.47 14.78 4.54
CA VAL A 2 -4.73 13.62 4.02
C VAL A 2 -5.63 12.38 4.11
N TYR A 3 -5.52 11.47 3.14
CA TYR A 3 -6.23 10.20 3.15
C TYR A 3 -5.43 9.12 3.88
N ILE A 4 -6.11 8.25 4.63
CA ILE A 4 -5.51 7.05 5.22
C ILE A 4 -5.81 5.88 4.29
N ASN A 5 -4.77 5.18 3.86
CA ASN A 5 -4.88 3.93 3.12
C ASN A 5 -4.41 2.76 3.95
N CYS A 6 -4.95 1.56 3.70
CA CYS A 6 -4.58 0.34 4.39
C CYS A 6 -4.58 -0.84 3.43
N ASP A 7 -3.63 -1.76 3.61
CA ASP A 7 -3.58 -3.03 2.89
C ASP A 7 -4.65 -3.95 3.48
N MET A 8 -5.52 -4.49 2.64
CA MET A 8 -6.78 -5.14 3.03
C MET A 8 -7.02 -6.42 2.24
N GLY A 9 -7.85 -7.31 2.79
CA GLY A 9 -8.20 -8.55 2.14
C GLY A 9 -7.06 -9.56 2.08
N GLU A 10 -6.12 -9.51 3.01
CA GLU A 10 -4.92 -10.34 3.02
C GLU A 10 -5.08 -11.70 3.72
N SER A 11 -6.31 -12.10 4.04
CA SER A 11 -6.66 -13.45 4.48
C SER A 11 -6.66 -14.43 3.30
N PHE A 12 -6.57 -15.73 3.56
CA PHE A 12 -6.59 -16.78 2.52
C PHE A 12 -7.24 -18.06 3.05
N GLY A 13 -8.29 -18.55 2.40
CA GLY A 13 -9.02 -19.76 2.79
C GLY A 13 -9.55 -19.65 4.22
N ILE A 14 -9.05 -20.50 5.11
CA ILE A 14 -9.42 -20.49 6.54
C ILE A 14 -8.47 -19.63 7.41
N TYR A 15 -7.39 -19.09 6.82
CA TYR A 15 -6.40 -18.31 7.54
C TYR A 15 -6.76 -16.83 7.50
N SER A 16 -6.78 -16.18 8.65
CA SER A 16 -7.06 -14.74 8.77
C SER A 16 -5.79 -13.95 9.01
N THR A 17 -5.67 -12.82 8.32
CA THR A 17 -4.64 -11.80 8.52
C THR A 17 -5.32 -10.44 8.62
N GLY A 18 -4.96 -9.66 9.65
CA GLY A 18 -5.58 -8.37 9.91
C GLY A 18 -7.03 -8.49 10.43
N ASP A 19 -7.70 -7.35 10.57
CA ASP A 19 -9.11 -7.26 10.96
C ASP A 19 -9.85 -6.27 10.06
N ASP A 20 -10.14 -6.74 8.84
CA ASP A 20 -10.78 -5.94 7.80
C ASP A 20 -12.09 -5.30 8.28
N GLU A 21 -12.87 -6.01 9.13
CA GLU A 21 -14.17 -5.51 9.59
C GLU A 21 -14.04 -4.33 10.54
N LYS A 22 -12.97 -4.30 11.37
CA LYS A 22 -12.70 -3.17 12.27
C LYS A 22 -11.96 -2.03 11.61
N ILE A 23 -11.12 -2.33 10.61
CA ILE A 23 -10.28 -1.34 9.93
C ILE A 23 -11.06 -0.59 8.85
N MET A 24 -11.85 -1.28 8.01
CA MET A 24 -12.53 -0.68 6.87
C MET A 24 -13.34 0.58 7.20
N PRO A 25 -14.13 0.65 8.30
CA PRO A 25 -14.88 1.87 8.66
C PRO A 25 -14.01 3.05 9.08
N LEU A 26 -12.71 2.84 9.28
CA LEU A 26 -11.76 3.85 9.76
C LEU A 26 -10.86 4.43 8.68
N ILE A 27 -10.82 3.86 7.49
CA ILE A 27 -9.93 4.25 6.39
C ILE A 27 -10.68 4.95 5.25
N ASP A 28 -9.94 5.61 4.38
CA ASP A 28 -10.48 6.28 3.21
C ASP A 28 -10.24 5.47 1.93
N ILE A 29 -9.18 4.65 1.93
CA ILE A 29 -8.67 3.91 0.78
C ILE A 29 -8.24 2.51 1.21
N ALA A 30 -8.71 1.49 0.50
CA ALA A 30 -8.30 0.09 0.69
C ALA A 30 -7.42 -0.37 -0.48
N ASN A 31 -6.23 -0.91 -0.19
CA ASN A 31 -5.38 -1.57 -1.16
C ASN A 31 -5.69 -3.08 -1.09
N VAL A 32 -6.49 -3.60 -2.00
CA VAL A 32 -7.03 -4.96 -1.90
C VAL A 32 -6.09 -5.97 -2.55
N ALA A 33 -5.66 -6.97 -1.79
CA ALA A 33 -4.84 -8.08 -2.25
C ALA A 33 -5.50 -8.84 -3.41
N CYS A 34 -4.71 -9.25 -4.42
CA CYS A 34 -5.21 -9.74 -5.70
C CYS A 34 -4.94 -11.24 -5.91
N GLY A 35 -4.73 -12.02 -4.85
CA GLY A 35 -4.66 -13.48 -4.90
C GLY A 35 -3.27 -14.09 -5.07
N PHE A 36 -2.20 -13.31 -5.33
CA PHE A 36 -0.86 -13.87 -5.55
C PHE A 36 0.02 -13.91 -4.30
N HIS A 37 -0.07 -12.92 -3.42
CA HIS A 37 0.62 -12.94 -2.13
C HIS A 37 -0.32 -13.29 -0.97
N ALA A 38 -1.58 -12.96 -1.13
CA ALA A 38 -2.66 -13.17 -0.17
C ALA A 38 -4.00 -13.06 -0.89
N SER A 39 -5.09 -13.29 -0.20
CA SER A 39 -6.45 -13.31 -0.72
C SER A 39 -6.78 -14.52 -1.60
N ASP A 40 -8.05 -14.72 -1.81
CA ASP A 40 -8.67 -15.67 -2.75
C ASP A 40 -9.98 -15.06 -3.28
N PRO A 41 -10.67 -15.69 -4.26
CA PRO A 41 -11.88 -15.10 -4.84
C PRO A 41 -12.96 -14.72 -3.83
N ASN A 42 -13.14 -15.50 -2.76
CA ASN A 42 -14.16 -15.23 -1.75
C ASN A 42 -13.74 -14.07 -0.82
N HIS A 43 -12.46 -14.00 -0.46
CA HIS A 43 -11.92 -12.89 0.32
C HIS A 43 -11.93 -11.58 -0.45
N ILE A 44 -11.58 -11.59 -1.74
CA ILE A 44 -11.69 -10.40 -2.61
C ILE A 44 -13.13 -9.90 -2.62
N ASP A 45 -14.10 -10.78 -2.89
CA ASP A 45 -15.52 -10.44 -2.93
C ASP A 45 -16.00 -9.83 -1.61
N LYS A 46 -15.67 -10.48 -0.48
CA LYS A 46 -16.01 -9.99 0.87
C LYS A 46 -15.40 -8.60 1.14
N THR A 47 -14.12 -8.42 0.84
CA THR A 47 -13.40 -7.16 1.11
C THR A 47 -13.92 -6.01 0.24
N VAL A 48 -14.19 -6.27 -1.05
CA VAL A 48 -14.78 -5.27 -1.97
C VAL A 48 -16.21 -4.91 -1.52
N GLY A 49 -17.01 -5.90 -1.10
CA GLY A 49 -18.34 -5.66 -0.54
C GLY A 49 -18.32 -4.82 0.74
N LEU A 50 -17.32 -5.05 1.60
CA LEU A 50 -17.09 -4.27 2.80
C LEU A 50 -16.69 -2.81 2.48
N ALA A 51 -15.81 -2.61 1.50
CA ALA A 51 -15.44 -1.28 1.02
C ALA A 51 -16.66 -0.51 0.45
N LYS A 52 -17.53 -1.18 -0.31
CA LYS A 52 -18.81 -0.59 -0.79
C LYS A 52 -19.67 -0.14 0.38
N LYS A 53 -19.83 -0.99 1.40
CA LYS A 53 -20.64 -0.70 2.59
C LYS A 53 -20.19 0.57 3.32
N TYR A 54 -18.89 0.80 3.42
CA TYR A 54 -18.31 1.95 4.14
C TYR A 54 -17.89 3.11 3.23
N ASN A 55 -18.21 3.04 1.91
CA ASN A 55 -17.85 4.07 0.93
C ASN A 55 -16.34 4.34 0.87
N VAL A 56 -15.53 3.28 0.97
CA VAL A 56 -14.07 3.32 0.89
C VAL A 56 -13.63 3.14 -0.57
N LYS A 57 -12.67 3.94 -1.02
CA LYS A 57 -12.09 3.81 -2.37
C LYS A 57 -11.24 2.53 -2.43
N VAL A 58 -11.31 1.81 -3.54
CA VAL A 58 -10.60 0.53 -3.70
C VAL A 58 -9.52 0.64 -4.77
N GLY A 59 -8.29 0.29 -4.41
CA GLY A 59 -7.18 0.08 -5.32
C GLY A 59 -6.74 -1.38 -5.33
N ALA A 60 -5.99 -1.75 -6.37
CA ALA A 60 -5.39 -3.07 -6.48
C ALA A 60 -4.03 -3.12 -5.77
N HIS A 61 -3.79 -4.22 -5.06
CA HIS A 61 -2.54 -4.48 -4.34
C HIS A 61 -1.83 -5.73 -4.88
N PRO A 62 -1.34 -5.68 -6.15
CA PRO A 62 -0.70 -6.82 -6.80
C PRO A 62 0.70 -7.06 -6.25
N SER A 63 1.14 -8.32 -6.31
CA SER A 63 2.45 -8.76 -5.83
C SER A 63 3.08 -9.80 -6.75
N LEU A 64 4.27 -10.26 -6.37
CA LEU A 64 4.89 -11.47 -6.89
C LEU A 64 4.07 -12.71 -6.49
N PRO A 65 4.10 -13.80 -7.26
CA PRO A 65 3.36 -15.03 -6.98
C PRO A 65 4.03 -15.83 -5.84
N ASP A 66 3.92 -15.32 -4.63
CA ASP A 66 4.60 -15.81 -3.43
C ASP A 66 3.64 -15.92 -2.23
N LEU A 67 2.63 -16.77 -2.34
CA LEU A 67 1.64 -16.97 -1.26
C LEU A 67 2.29 -17.41 0.06
N GLN A 68 3.28 -18.31 0.01
CA GLN A 68 3.97 -18.79 1.21
C GLN A 68 4.83 -17.72 1.90
N GLY A 69 5.43 -16.81 1.13
CA GLY A 69 6.26 -15.73 1.64
C GLY A 69 5.52 -14.42 1.77
N PHE A 70 4.19 -14.45 1.61
CA PHE A 70 3.34 -13.26 1.67
C PHE A 70 3.82 -12.15 0.73
N GLY A 71 4.34 -12.51 -0.46
CA GLY A 71 4.88 -11.55 -1.41
C GLY A 71 6.12 -10.78 -0.93
N ARG A 72 6.76 -11.21 0.16
CA ARG A 72 7.92 -10.52 0.78
C ARG A 72 9.27 -11.14 0.42
N ARG A 73 9.29 -12.14 -0.48
CA ARG A 73 10.51 -12.71 -1.06
C ARG A 73 10.70 -12.21 -2.48
N GLU A 74 11.89 -11.71 -2.79
CA GLU A 74 12.20 -11.24 -4.13
C GLU A 74 12.25 -12.41 -5.14
N MET A 75 11.68 -12.18 -6.32
CA MET A 75 11.67 -13.14 -7.42
C MET A 75 12.15 -12.47 -8.70
N LYS A 76 13.09 -13.11 -9.39
CA LYS A 76 13.56 -12.61 -10.69
C LYS A 76 12.57 -13.01 -11.78
N MET A 77 12.03 -12.00 -12.46
CA MET A 77 11.11 -12.16 -13.59
C MET A 77 11.57 -11.29 -14.76
N SER A 78 11.21 -11.66 -15.98
CA SER A 78 11.36 -10.75 -17.12
C SER A 78 10.41 -9.56 -16.98
N SER A 79 10.74 -8.41 -17.57
CA SER A 79 9.83 -7.24 -17.52
C SER A 79 8.46 -7.55 -18.11
N SER A 80 8.41 -8.32 -19.19
CA SER A 80 7.16 -8.73 -19.84
C SER A 80 6.31 -9.64 -18.91
N ASP A 81 6.93 -10.64 -18.27
CA ASP A 81 6.23 -11.53 -17.35
C ASP A 81 5.70 -10.76 -16.14
N LEU A 82 6.49 -9.83 -15.62
CA LEU A 82 6.09 -9.00 -14.49
C LEU A 82 4.91 -8.09 -14.85
N THR A 83 4.97 -7.42 -16.01
CA THR A 83 3.86 -6.60 -16.50
C THR A 83 2.58 -7.43 -16.64
N ASN A 84 2.66 -8.60 -17.26
CA ASN A 84 1.51 -9.49 -17.43
C ASN A 84 0.97 -10.02 -16.10
N THR A 85 1.85 -10.34 -15.16
CA THR A 85 1.52 -10.77 -13.80
C THR A 85 0.70 -9.72 -13.06
N ILE A 86 1.06 -8.45 -13.20
CA ILE A 86 0.32 -7.34 -12.57
C ILE A 86 -1.03 -7.12 -13.26
N ILE A 87 -1.06 -7.11 -14.61
CA ILE A 87 -2.30 -6.96 -15.38
C ILE A 87 -3.31 -8.05 -15.00
N TYR A 88 -2.86 -9.30 -14.90
CA TYR A 88 -3.71 -10.43 -14.51
C TYR A 88 -4.37 -10.22 -13.14
N GLN A 89 -3.60 -9.82 -12.13
CA GLN A 89 -4.06 -9.58 -10.78
C GLN A 89 -5.06 -8.42 -10.71
N VAL A 90 -4.71 -7.29 -11.34
CA VAL A 90 -5.59 -6.11 -11.37
C VAL A 90 -6.88 -6.42 -12.15
N GLY A 91 -6.78 -7.16 -13.25
CA GLY A 91 -7.95 -7.62 -14.03
C GLY A 91 -8.89 -8.51 -13.22
N ALA A 92 -8.34 -9.42 -12.40
CA ALA A 92 -9.13 -10.24 -11.49
C ALA A 92 -9.91 -9.40 -10.48
N LEU A 93 -9.23 -8.47 -9.78
CA LEU A 93 -9.90 -7.55 -8.84
C LEU A 93 -10.97 -6.71 -9.53
N LYS A 94 -10.69 -6.24 -10.76
CA LYS A 94 -11.63 -5.40 -11.51
C LYS A 94 -12.97 -6.11 -11.75
N GLY A 95 -12.98 -7.42 -11.99
CA GLY A 95 -14.22 -8.19 -12.10
C GLY A 95 -15.09 -8.12 -10.82
N PHE A 96 -14.48 -8.14 -9.64
CA PHE A 96 -15.19 -7.97 -8.37
C PHE A 96 -15.63 -6.52 -8.14
N LEU A 97 -14.84 -5.54 -8.56
CA LEU A 97 -15.24 -4.14 -8.51
C LEU A 97 -16.47 -3.89 -9.38
N ASP A 98 -16.49 -4.42 -10.60
CA ASP A 98 -17.64 -4.32 -11.52
C ASP A 98 -18.89 -4.99 -10.91
N LYS A 99 -18.75 -6.18 -10.27
CA LYS A 99 -19.84 -6.87 -9.54
C LYS A 99 -20.45 -5.98 -8.44
N HIS A 100 -19.63 -5.22 -7.73
CA HIS A 100 -20.05 -4.33 -6.62
C HIS A 100 -20.31 -2.89 -7.07
N GLU A 101 -20.27 -2.59 -8.38
CA GLU A 101 -20.47 -1.24 -8.95
C GLU A 101 -19.47 -0.22 -8.39
N LEU A 102 -18.24 -0.64 -8.16
CA LEU A 102 -17.12 0.20 -7.75
C LEU A 102 -16.16 0.41 -8.92
N LYS A 103 -15.37 1.48 -8.83
CA LYS A 103 -14.31 1.79 -9.80
C LYS A 103 -12.95 1.51 -9.19
N LEU A 104 -12.02 1.00 -10.00
CA LEU A 104 -10.62 0.94 -9.60
C LEU A 104 -10.08 2.37 -9.40
N ASN A 105 -9.58 2.65 -8.21
CA ASN A 105 -9.07 3.97 -7.82
C ASN A 105 -7.57 4.12 -8.13
N HIS A 106 -6.77 3.12 -7.81
CA HIS A 106 -5.32 3.15 -7.94
C HIS A 106 -4.73 1.74 -7.98
N ILE A 107 -3.43 1.67 -8.21
CA ILE A 107 -2.61 0.47 -8.04
C ILE A 107 -1.48 0.79 -7.06
N LYS A 108 -1.25 -0.11 -6.10
CA LYS A 108 -0.14 -0.06 -5.15
C LYS A 108 0.55 -1.42 -5.12
N PRO A 109 1.79 -1.57 -5.59
CA PRO A 109 2.53 -2.83 -5.49
C PRO A 109 2.73 -3.25 -4.02
N HIS A 110 2.65 -4.56 -3.75
CA HIS A 110 2.85 -5.11 -2.41
C HIS A 110 4.30 -5.56 -2.16
N GLY A 111 4.76 -5.43 -0.93
CA GLY A 111 5.89 -6.13 -0.34
C GLY A 111 7.19 -6.06 -1.15
N ALA A 112 7.74 -7.23 -1.51
CA ALA A 112 9.01 -7.29 -2.25
C ALA A 112 8.93 -6.60 -3.62
N LEU A 113 7.80 -6.65 -4.31
CA LEU A 113 7.61 -5.96 -5.58
C LEU A 113 7.76 -4.45 -5.44
N TYR A 114 7.18 -3.87 -4.38
CA TYR A 114 7.36 -2.45 -4.06
C TYR A 114 8.83 -2.12 -3.78
N GLY A 115 9.49 -2.92 -2.92
CA GLY A 115 10.91 -2.73 -2.59
C GLY A 115 11.87 -2.94 -3.76
N MET A 116 11.57 -3.85 -4.69
CA MET A 116 12.35 -4.04 -5.91
C MET A 116 12.23 -2.82 -6.82
N ALA A 117 11.02 -2.30 -7.05
CA ALA A 117 10.79 -1.11 -7.87
C ALA A 117 11.43 0.16 -7.26
N TYR A 118 11.59 0.20 -5.95
CA TYR A 118 12.29 1.29 -5.27
C TYR A 118 13.76 1.42 -5.70
N ARG A 119 14.40 0.30 -6.12
CA ARG A 119 15.83 0.19 -6.42
C ARG A 119 16.16 -0.11 -7.87
N ASP A 120 15.24 -0.75 -8.60
CA ASP A 120 15.44 -1.22 -9.98
C ASP A 120 14.45 -0.53 -10.93
N GLU A 121 15.01 0.31 -11.81
CA GLU A 121 14.23 1.05 -12.80
C GLU A 121 13.50 0.14 -13.79
N ASN A 122 14.03 -1.04 -14.12
CA ASN A 122 13.37 -1.96 -15.05
C ASN A 122 12.11 -2.57 -14.40
N VAL A 123 12.19 -2.89 -13.10
CA VAL A 123 11.02 -3.33 -12.34
C VAL A 123 9.99 -2.21 -12.26
N ALA A 124 10.41 -0.98 -11.94
CA ALA A 124 9.52 0.17 -11.91
C ALA A 124 8.86 0.42 -13.28
N ARG A 125 9.61 0.33 -14.39
CA ARG A 125 9.04 0.46 -15.76
C ARG A 125 8.00 -0.61 -16.05
N ALA A 126 8.29 -1.88 -15.71
CA ALA A 126 7.34 -2.97 -15.91
C ALA A 126 6.02 -2.76 -15.15
N ILE A 127 6.11 -2.26 -13.91
CA ILE A 127 4.92 -1.87 -13.13
C ILE A 127 4.20 -0.70 -13.81
N ALA A 128 4.92 0.34 -14.21
CA ALA A 128 4.32 1.50 -14.86
C ALA A 128 3.59 1.13 -16.16
N ASP A 129 4.17 0.23 -16.97
CA ASP A 129 3.57 -0.27 -18.20
C ASP A 129 2.25 -1.03 -17.90
N ALA A 130 2.19 -1.80 -16.80
CA ALA A 130 0.95 -2.45 -16.36
C ALA A 130 -0.10 -1.42 -15.88
N VAL A 131 0.31 -0.42 -15.10
CA VAL A 131 -0.59 0.62 -14.58
C VAL A 131 -1.21 1.45 -15.71
N ALA A 132 -0.43 1.76 -16.75
CA ALA A 132 -0.90 2.51 -17.91
C ALA A 132 -2.09 1.85 -18.62
N VAL A 133 -2.20 0.51 -18.59
CA VAL A 133 -3.35 -0.24 -19.15
C VAL A 133 -4.66 0.16 -18.49
N PHE A 134 -4.64 0.47 -17.19
CA PHE A 134 -5.83 0.77 -16.41
C PHE A 134 -6.13 2.26 -16.27
N ASN A 135 -5.19 3.12 -16.63
CA ASN A 135 -5.32 4.59 -16.57
C ASN A 135 -5.79 5.08 -15.19
N VAL A 136 -5.15 4.60 -14.13
CA VAL A 136 -5.42 4.97 -12.73
C VAL A 136 -4.16 5.49 -12.05
N SER A 137 -4.31 6.03 -10.84
CA SER A 137 -3.18 6.49 -10.03
C SER A 137 -2.27 5.31 -9.63
N ILE A 138 -0.99 5.61 -9.40
CA ILE A 138 -0.04 4.68 -8.79
C ILE A 138 0.50 5.27 -7.48
N PHE A 139 0.52 4.45 -6.42
CA PHE A 139 1.12 4.83 -5.14
C PHE A 139 2.58 4.41 -5.09
N GLY A 140 3.40 5.25 -4.46
CA GLY A 140 4.83 4.98 -4.33
C GLY A 140 5.52 5.96 -3.40
N ALA A 141 6.80 5.71 -3.11
CA ALA A 141 7.63 6.57 -2.29
C ALA A 141 8.19 7.74 -3.10
N ALA A 142 8.04 8.96 -2.60
CA ALA A 142 8.64 10.15 -3.19
C ALA A 142 10.18 10.14 -3.05
N ASN A 143 10.85 10.88 -3.91
CA ASN A 143 12.31 11.00 -3.96
C ASN A 143 13.05 9.67 -4.24
N THR A 144 12.38 8.72 -4.88
CA THR A 144 12.91 7.40 -5.21
C THR A 144 12.76 7.06 -6.68
N THR A 145 13.19 5.86 -7.08
CA THR A 145 12.95 5.33 -8.42
C THR A 145 11.46 5.29 -8.78
N HIS A 146 10.57 5.13 -7.80
CA HIS A 146 9.12 5.20 -8.03
C HIS A 146 8.72 6.55 -8.65
N GLU A 147 9.02 7.66 -7.99
CA GLU A 147 8.67 8.98 -8.50
C GLU A 147 9.38 9.29 -9.82
N LYS A 148 10.68 8.94 -9.92
CA LYS A 148 11.46 9.11 -11.15
C LYS A 148 10.78 8.46 -12.35
N ILE A 149 10.40 7.18 -12.21
CA ILE A 149 9.84 6.41 -13.33
C ILE A 149 8.36 6.69 -13.50
N TYR A 150 7.56 6.59 -12.43
CA TYR A 150 6.11 6.68 -12.56
C TYR A 150 5.66 8.07 -12.98
N LYS A 151 6.15 9.10 -12.29
CA LYS A 151 5.74 10.50 -12.52
C LYS A 151 6.49 11.15 -13.67
N TYR A 152 7.82 11.14 -13.63
CA TYR A 152 8.62 11.95 -14.56
C TYR A 152 8.91 11.25 -15.88
N GLU A 153 9.16 9.94 -15.89
CA GLU A 153 9.42 9.21 -17.13
C GLU A 153 8.15 8.78 -17.86
N ARG A 154 7.16 8.23 -17.11
CA ARG A 154 5.93 7.65 -17.67
C ARG A 154 4.72 8.57 -17.60
N GLY A 155 4.78 9.69 -16.89
CA GLY A 155 3.69 10.66 -16.80
C GLY A 155 2.43 10.13 -16.11
N LEU A 156 2.56 9.11 -15.25
CA LEU A 156 1.44 8.55 -14.52
C LEU A 156 0.98 9.50 -13.41
N ASN A 157 -0.28 9.38 -13.02
CA ASN A 157 -0.80 10.08 -11.84
C ASN A 157 -0.22 9.45 -10.57
N PHE A 158 0.94 9.96 -10.14
CA PHE A 158 1.68 9.49 -8.99
C PHE A 158 1.17 10.10 -7.70
N VAL A 159 0.97 9.28 -6.68
CA VAL A 159 0.56 9.67 -5.33
C VAL A 159 1.65 9.23 -4.36
N SER A 160 2.26 10.17 -3.66
CA SER A 160 3.31 9.88 -2.69
C SER A 160 2.73 9.31 -1.41
N GLU A 161 3.28 8.18 -0.96
CA GLU A 161 2.81 7.44 0.20
C GLU A 161 3.80 7.54 1.35
N PHE A 162 3.29 7.85 2.56
CA PHE A 162 4.01 7.80 3.82
C PHE A 162 3.57 6.56 4.62
N TYR A 163 4.52 5.89 5.26
CA TYR A 163 4.28 4.70 6.09
C TYR A 163 4.32 5.06 7.56
N ALA A 164 3.17 5.02 8.24
CA ALA A 164 3.06 5.41 9.64
C ALA A 164 3.70 4.40 10.60
N ASP A 165 3.62 3.11 10.24
CA ASP A 165 3.98 1.97 11.08
C ASP A 165 5.23 1.21 10.61
N LEU A 166 6.04 1.82 9.73
CA LEU A 166 7.35 1.33 9.30
C LEU A 166 8.43 2.36 9.58
N ASP A 167 9.62 1.89 9.97
CA ASP A 167 10.78 2.75 10.15
C ASP A 167 11.53 2.97 8.84
N TYR A 168 12.32 4.04 8.83
CA TYR A 168 13.24 4.38 7.75
C TYR A 168 14.68 4.18 8.24
N ASP A 169 15.53 3.56 7.44
CA ASP A 169 16.95 3.45 7.75
C ASP A 169 17.68 4.80 7.60
N LYS A 170 18.96 4.84 7.99
CA LYS A 170 19.80 6.04 7.88
C LYS A 170 19.96 6.57 6.44
N ASN A 171 19.63 5.78 5.44
CA ASN A 171 19.68 6.15 4.02
C ASN A 171 18.28 6.55 3.49
N GLY A 172 17.25 6.49 4.34
CA GLY A 172 15.89 6.81 3.97
C GLY A 172 15.12 5.65 3.31
N ASN A 173 15.66 4.42 3.33
CA ASN A 173 14.92 3.28 2.83
C ASN A 173 13.94 2.75 3.87
N LEU A 174 12.79 2.27 3.42
CA LEU A 174 11.81 1.60 4.28
C LEU A 174 12.37 0.28 4.83
N LEU A 175 12.25 0.09 6.13
CA LEU A 175 12.59 -1.16 6.81
C LEU A 175 11.36 -2.07 6.82
N ILE A 176 11.20 -2.84 5.74
CA ILE A 176 10.11 -3.81 5.61
C ILE A 176 10.50 -5.09 6.37
N SER A 177 9.91 -5.32 7.54
CA SER A 177 10.12 -6.55 8.31
C SER A 177 9.41 -7.75 7.67
N LYS A 178 9.97 -8.95 7.82
CA LYS A 178 9.41 -10.22 7.28
C LYS A 178 8.14 -10.71 8.00
N GLY A 179 7.62 -9.98 8.92
CA GLY A 179 6.41 -10.25 9.70
C GLY A 179 6.44 -9.39 10.94
N LYS A 180 5.37 -8.67 11.19
CA LYS A 180 5.24 -7.86 12.40
C LYS A 180 4.42 -8.64 13.40
N ASN A 181 5.07 -9.25 14.38
CA ASN A 181 4.41 -9.81 15.55
C ASN A 181 4.37 -8.82 16.72
N GLU A 182 4.90 -7.59 16.53
CA GLU A 182 5.00 -6.58 17.57
C GLU A 182 4.14 -5.37 17.21
N ALA A 183 3.46 -4.82 18.23
CA ALA A 183 2.72 -3.58 18.09
C ALA A 183 3.68 -2.41 17.84
N TYR A 184 3.25 -1.47 17.00
CA TYR A 184 3.96 -0.21 16.79
C TYR A 184 3.41 0.83 17.76
N ASP A 185 4.27 1.75 18.24
CA ASP A 185 3.82 2.86 19.09
C ASP A 185 2.80 3.74 18.34
N SER A 186 1.56 3.74 18.81
CA SER A 186 0.44 4.39 18.11
C SER A 186 0.50 5.92 18.17
N ASP A 187 1.06 6.48 19.25
CA ASP A 187 1.22 7.93 19.40
C ASP A 187 2.39 8.41 18.52
N LEU A 188 3.50 7.68 18.54
CA LEU A 188 4.62 7.94 17.64
C LEU A 188 4.20 7.85 16.18
N ALA A 189 3.38 6.85 15.79
CA ALA A 189 2.85 6.73 14.43
C ALA A 189 2.02 7.96 14.03
N ALA A 190 1.19 8.48 14.93
CA ALA A 190 0.39 9.68 14.68
C ALA A 190 1.25 10.95 14.56
N GLU A 191 2.20 11.15 15.47
CA GLU A 191 3.14 12.30 15.43
C GLU A 191 3.99 12.31 14.17
N ARG A 192 4.54 11.15 13.78
CA ARG A 192 5.33 10.99 12.55
C ARG A 192 4.50 11.29 11.31
N SER A 193 3.25 10.82 11.28
CA SER A 193 2.33 11.10 10.18
C SER A 193 2.02 12.58 10.04
N LEU A 194 1.79 13.27 11.15
CA LEU A 194 1.56 14.71 11.17
C LEU A 194 2.79 15.48 10.68
N ARG A 195 3.99 15.07 11.12
CA ARG A 195 5.24 15.68 10.70
C ARG A 195 5.52 15.44 9.21
N ALA A 196 5.30 14.21 8.72
CA ALA A 196 5.43 13.89 7.31
C ALA A 196 4.49 14.75 6.45
N TYR A 197 3.25 14.95 6.88
CA TYR A 197 2.27 15.78 6.17
C TYR A 197 2.62 17.26 6.18
N LYS A 198 3.10 17.81 7.30
CA LYS A 198 3.40 19.26 7.43
C LYS A 198 4.75 19.67 6.89
N GLU A 199 5.76 18.81 7.10
CA GLU A 199 7.17 19.15 6.89
C GLU A 199 7.81 18.34 5.76
N ASN A 200 7.16 17.31 5.24
CA ASN A 200 7.73 16.32 4.32
C ASN A 200 8.99 15.64 4.91
N LYS A 201 8.99 15.36 6.20
CA LYS A 201 10.13 14.79 6.94
C LYS A 201 9.69 13.73 7.93
N VAL A 202 10.56 12.75 8.13
CA VAL A 202 10.45 11.75 9.19
C VAL A 202 11.82 11.48 9.80
N ALA A 203 11.85 11.24 11.12
CA ALA A 203 13.06 10.77 11.79
C ALA A 203 13.39 9.34 11.34
N ASN A 204 14.66 9.08 11.00
CA ASN A 204 15.16 7.76 10.63
C ASN A 204 15.88 7.10 11.81
N THR A 205 16.22 5.80 11.67
CA THR A 205 16.91 5.03 12.72
C THR A 205 18.34 5.51 13.02
N GLY A 206 18.90 6.38 12.19
CA GLY A 206 20.20 7.03 12.41
C GLY A 206 20.11 8.33 13.22
N GLY A 207 18.92 8.74 13.69
CA GLY A 207 18.72 9.96 14.48
C GLY A 207 18.71 11.25 13.64
N THR A 208 18.63 11.15 12.32
CA THR A 208 18.53 12.28 11.38
C THR A 208 17.18 12.28 10.66
N ASP A 209 16.89 13.34 9.92
CA ASP A 209 15.67 13.43 9.14
C ASP A 209 15.85 12.85 7.74
N THR A 210 14.84 12.13 7.29
CA THR A 210 14.64 11.71 5.89
C THR A 210 13.52 12.54 5.27
N VAL A 211 13.73 13.03 4.04
CA VAL A 211 12.69 13.70 3.25
C VAL A 211 11.74 12.66 2.67
N VAL A 212 10.44 12.83 2.90
CA VAL A 212 9.39 11.92 2.43
C VAL A 212 8.28 12.71 1.74
N GLY A 213 7.46 12.03 0.93
CA GLY A 213 6.18 12.58 0.45
C GLY A 213 5.04 12.05 1.30
N CYS A 214 3.93 12.78 1.40
CA CYS A 214 2.78 12.38 2.20
C CYS A 214 1.45 12.90 1.60
N ASP A 215 1.13 12.43 0.38
CA ASP A 215 -0.21 12.66 -0.20
C ASP A 215 -1.24 11.71 0.43
N THR A 216 -0.79 10.54 0.90
CA THR A 216 -1.57 9.55 1.63
C THR A 216 -0.72 8.86 2.71
N ILE A 217 -1.36 8.44 3.81
CA ILE A 217 -0.72 7.74 4.93
C ILE A 217 -1.14 6.28 4.89
N CYS A 218 -0.15 5.37 4.84
CA CYS A 218 -0.36 3.93 4.91
C CYS A 218 -0.22 3.40 6.33
N VAL A 219 -1.15 2.51 6.70
CA VAL A 219 -1.07 1.64 7.89
C VAL A 219 -1.33 0.21 7.41
N HIS A 220 -0.55 -0.76 7.87
CA HIS A 220 -0.72 -2.16 7.48
C HIS A 220 -1.70 -2.88 8.40
N SER A 221 -2.61 -3.68 7.82
CA SER A 221 -3.61 -4.45 8.57
C SER A 221 -2.99 -5.58 9.40
N ASP A 222 -1.81 -6.08 9.00
CA ASP A 222 -1.06 -7.12 9.72
C ASP A 222 -0.26 -6.57 10.92
N THR A 223 -0.26 -5.25 11.15
CA THR A 223 0.26 -4.65 12.39
C THR A 223 -0.74 -4.90 13.52
N PRO A 224 -0.34 -5.54 14.65
CA PRO A 224 -1.29 -6.01 15.68
C PRO A 224 -2.23 -4.95 16.25
N ASN A 225 -1.80 -3.69 16.34
CA ASN A 225 -2.59 -2.56 16.83
C ASN A 225 -2.96 -1.55 15.74
N ALA A 226 -3.13 -1.99 14.49
CA ALA A 226 -3.47 -1.12 13.35
C ALA A 226 -4.70 -0.23 13.60
N VAL A 227 -5.73 -0.76 14.24
CA VAL A 227 -6.96 0.01 14.60
C VAL A 227 -6.65 1.19 15.52
N GLU A 228 -5.77 1.01 16.51
CA GLU A 228 -5.35 2.07 17.42
C GLU A 228 -4.51 3.13 16.70
N ILE A 229 -3.55 2.70 15.91
CA ILE A 229 -2.72 3.60 15.08
C ILE A 229 -3.61 4.49 14.20
N ILE A 230 -4.57 3.90 13.46
CA ILE A 230 -5.48 4.66 12.59
C ILE A 230 -6.30 5.68 13.38
N LYS A 231 -6.82 5.30 14.56
CA LYS A 231 -7.58 6.22 15.42
C LYS A 231 -6.73 7.38 15.90
N ASN A 232 -5.49 7.13 16.34
CA ASN A 232 -4.59 8.18 16.82
C ASN A 232 -4.19 9.13 15.68
N ILE A 233 -3.92 8.60 14.48
CA ILE A 233 -3.71 9.43 13.29
C ILE A 233 -4.93 10.31 13.02
N LYS A 234 -6.15 9.76 13.03
CA LYS A 234 -7.37 10.56 12.80
C LYS A 234 -7.55 11.65 13.86
N ASN A 235 -7.31 11.35 15.12
CA ASN A 235 -7.44 12.31 16.22
C ASN A 235 -6.48 13.49 16.05
N ILE A 236 -5.18 13.24 15.85
CA ILE A 236 -4.17 14.30 15.70
C ILE A 236 -4.44 15.20 14.48
N PHE A 237 -5.03 14.64 13.39
CA PHE A 237 -5.42 15.42 12.21
C PHE A 237 -6.73 16.18 12.40
N GLN A 238 -7.59 15.84 13.38
CA GLN A 238 -8.77 16.61 13.74
C GLN A 238 -8.43 17.84 14.58
N GLU A 239 -7.40 17.74 15.43
CA GLU A 239 -6.95 18.82 16.31
C GLU A 239 -6.31 20.01 15.57
N ILE A 240 -5.91 19.82 14.31
CA ILE A 240 -5.25 20.84 13.49
C ILE A 240 -6.18 21.52 12.47
N LYS A 241 -7.48 21.20 12.51
CA LYS A 241 -8.53 21.87 11.73
C LYS A 241 -9.06 23.08 12.47
#